data_e6a86cc16abf678f45e0978327a1dc48
#
_entry.id   e6a86cc16abf678f45e0978327a1dc48
#
_cell.length_a   1.000
_cell.length_b   1.000
_cell.length_c   1.000
_cell.angle_alpha   90.00
_cell.angle_beta   90.00
_cell.angle_gamma   90.00
#
_symmetry.space_group_name_H-M   'P 1'
#
loop_
_entity.id
_entity.type
_entity.pdbx_description
1 polymer ?
#
loop_
_entity_poly.entity_id
_entity_poly.type
_entity_poly.pdbx_seq_one_letter_code
_entity_poly.pdbx_strand_id
1 'polypeptide(L)'
;RNMDPSSYEYLVSFPTSVHNFENVIANCLDNSLVSDVRIYLDDEHYRVLRAQSDNPVFDTLDPARGTYWHGIFSSTDDNLLLCPPRYLSPTESSTLGSLAVIRRLSAGNSECYVAIYFSQSTIQPILLQDLPYNNSVIYITNSRNEIVASTNTALSGTYYIPYDEITERIPSASRQERLQFAGQDVYCGCKVIPDTDWIMVSAVPESNLTSEGNQLVVNFMLLYAFVLIVCVIISQALSSSVTGRISKVAENMQRVRNSALPVPMDEPDGSDEICSL
;
A
#
# COMPACT_ATOMS: atom_id res chain seq x y z
N ARG A 1 -2.45 -18.16 -41.05
CA ARG A 1 -2.18 -18.81 -42.34
C ARG A 1 -2.07 -20.30 -42.04
N ASN A 2 -3.07 -21.10 -42.44
CA ASN A 2 -3.00 -22.58 -42.32
C ASN A 2 -1.93 -23.09 -43.29
N MET A 3 -0.73 -23.30 -42.77
CA MET A 3 0.32 -24.02 -43.53
C MET A 3 0.08 -25.51 -43.41
N ASP A 4 0.27 -26.21 -44.50
CA ASP A 4 0.21 -27.69 -44.51
C ASP A 4 1.36 -28.24 -43.64
N PRO A 5 1.08 -29.06 -42.60
CA PRO A 5 2.10 -29.63 -41.72
C PRO A 5 3.16 -30.46 -42.42
N SER A 6 2.90 -30.92 -43.65
CA SER A 6 3.85 -31.66 -44.48
C SER A 6 4.73 -30.80 -45.37
N SER A 7 4.51 -29.48 -45.42
CA SER A 7 5.31 -28.58 -46.25
C SER A 7 6.72 -28.36 -45.63
N TYR A 8 7.73 -28.31 -46.51
CA TYR A 8 9.12 -28.04 -46.10
C TYR A 8 9.25 -26.72 -45.29
N GLU A 9 8.48 -25.70 -45.66
CA GLU A 9 8.41 -24.42 -44.93
C GLU A 9 7.91 -24.57 -43.50
N TYR A 10 6.92 -25.44 -43.27
CA TYR A 10 6.43 -25.77 -41.93
C TYR A 10 7.48 -26.48 -41.09
N LEU A 11 8.16 -27.49 -41.67
CA LEU A 11 9.19 -28.27 -40.97
C LEU A 11 10.41 -27.43 -40.54
N VAL A 12 10.73 -26.36 -41.26
CA VAL A 12 11.86 -25.47 -40.94
C VAL A 12 11.43 -24.29 -40.03
N SER A 13 10.26 -23.72 -40.29
CA SER A 13 9.79 -22.54 -39.55
C SER A 13 9.23 -22.83 -38.15
N PHE A 14 8.65 -24.05 -37.97
CA PHE A 14 8.02 -24.43 -36.72
C PHE A 14 9.01 -24.53 -35.53
N PRO A 15 10.15 -25.23 -35.60
CA PRO A 15 11.15 -25.28 -34.54
C PRO A 15 11.72 -23.90 -34.22
N THR A 16 11.97 -23.04 -35.21
CA THR A 16 12.44 -21.68 -35.02
C THR A 16 11.39 -20.86 -34.27
N SER A 17 10.12 -21.02 -34.60
CA SER A 17 9.02 -20.29 -33.91
C SER A 17 8.88 -20.74 -32.46
N VAL A 18 9.01 -22.06 -32.18
CA VAL A 18 9.00 -22.59 -30.80
C VAL A 18 10.15 -22.02 -30.01
N HIS A 19 11.37 -22.02 -30.54
CA HIS A 19 12.54 -21.49 -29.86
C HIS A 19 12.43 -19.96 -29.60
N ASN A 20 11.94 -19.19 -30.55
CA ASN A 20 11.70 -17.76 -30.34
C ASN A 20 10.67 -17.52 -29.24
N PHE A 21 9.63 -18.33 -29.19
CA PHE A 21 8.61 -18.27 -28.16
C PHE A 21 9.17 -18.61 -26.77
N GLU A 22 10.00 -19.65 -26.66
CA GLU A 22 10.71 -20.01 -25.42
C GLU A 22 11.59 -18.88 -24.92
N ASN A 23 12.29 -18.16 -25.80
CA ASN A 23 13.09 -16.98 -25.45
C ASN A 23 12.21 -15.83 -24.92
N VAL A 24 11.05 -15.62 -25.51
CA VAL A 24 10.10 -14.60 -24.99
C VAL A 24 9.64 -14.96 -23.60
N ILE A 25 9.31 -16.24 -23.35
CA ILE A 25 8.90 -16.70 -22.02
C ILE A 25 10.05 -16.58 -21.01
N ALA A 26 11.26 -16.99 -21.37
CA ALA A 26 12.42 -16.82 -20.51
C ALA A 26 12.62 -15.35 -20.10
N ASN A 27 12.47 -14.42 -21.03
CA ASN A 27 12.52 -12.98 -20.73
C ASN A 27 11.36 -12.52 -19.81
N CYS A 28 10.19 -13.15 -19.91
CA CYS A 28 9.09 -12.87 -18.98
C CYS A 28 9.38 -13.39 -17.57
N LEU A 29 9.99 -14.56 -17.44
CA LEU A 29 10.37 -15.19 -16.18
C LEU A 29 11.55 -14.47 -15.50
N ASP A 30 12.41 -13.80 -16.27
CA ASP A 30 13.45 -12.93 -15.70
C ASP A 30 12.87 -11.70 -14.98
N ASN A 31 11.61 -11.39 -15.26
CA ASN A 31 10.89 -10.36 -14.51
C ASN A 31 10.47 -10.92 -13.14
N SER A 32 10.91 -10.27 -12.07
CA SER A 32 10.62 -10.69 -10.69
C SER A 32 9.14 -10.77 -10.32
N LEU A 33 8.24 -10.21 -11.14
CA LEU A 33 6.80 -10.24 -10.92
C LEU A 33 6.16 -11.59 -11.34
N VAL A 34 6.69 -12.22 -12.40
CA VAL A 34 6.15 -13.46 -12.95
C VAL A 34 6.84 -14.65 -12.28
N SER A 35 6.06 -15.53 -11.67
CA SER A 35 6.61 -16.73 -11.02
C SER A 35 6.72 -17.93 -11.97
N ASP A 36 5.74 -18.09 -12.86
CA ASP A 36 5.75 -19.14 -13.86
C ASP A 36 4.84 -18.79 -15.06
N VAL A 37 5.07 -19.45 -16.17
CA VAL A 37 4.23 -19.38 -17.38
C VAL A 37 3.93 -20.78 -17.85
N ARG A 38 2.66 -21.10 -18.08
CA ARG A 38 2.22 -22.41 -18.61
C ARG A 38 1.34 -22.24 -19.82
N ILE A 39 1.49 -23.17 -20.75
CA ILE A 39 0.64 -23.29 -21.94
C ILE A 39 0.03 -24.66 -21.93
N TYR A 40 -1.26 -24.68 -21.69
CA TYR A 40 -2.05 -25.90 -21.65
C TYR A 40 -2.59 -26.18 -23.03
N LEU A 41 -2.28 -27.38 -23.52
CA LEU A 41 -2.62 -27.85 -24.85
C LEU A 41 -3.40 -29.17 -24.76
N ASP A 42 -4.23 -29.43 -25.78
CA ASP A 42 -4.78 -30.77 -25.94
C ASP A 42 -3.67 -31.81 -26.18
N ASP A 43 -3.99 -33.07 -25.96
CA ASP A 43 -3.03 -34.17 -26.01
C ASP A 43 -2.28 -34.32 -27.36
N GLU A 44 -2.96 -34.03 -28.46
CA GLU A 44 -2.38 -34.15 -29.79
C GLU A 44 -1.30 -33.07 -29.99
N HIS A 45 -1.63 -31.81 -29.73
CA HIS A 45 -0.70 -30.69 -29.90
C HIS A 45 0.42 -30.72 -28.86
N TYR A 46 0.12 -31.15 -27.63
CA TYR A 46 1.13 -31.33 -26.60
C TYR A 46 2.20 -32.34 -27.00
N ARG A 47 1.81 -33.51 -27.53
CA ARG A 47 2.77 -34.54 -27.99
C ARG A 47 3.68 -34.04 -29.11
N VAL A 48 3.12 -33.29 -30.05
CA VAL A 48 3.89 -32.70 -31.16
C VAL A 48 4.93 -31.72 -30.66
N LEU A 49 4.54 -30.84 -29.75
CA LEU A 49 5.46 -29.83 -29.15
C LEU A 49 6.49 -30.49 -28.24
N ARG A 50 6.06 -31.45 -27.42
CA ARG A 50 6.94 -32.15 -26.49
C ARG A 50 8.04 -32.95 -27.18
N ALA A 51 7.77 -33.43 -28.38
CA ALA A 51 8.78 -34.13 -29.23
C ALA A 51 9.89 -33.16 -29.71
N GLN A 52 9.66 -31.84 -29.67
CA GLN A 52 10.59 -30.83 -30.17
C GLN A 52 11.20 -29.96 -29.04
N SER A 53 10.54 -29.89 -27.91
CA SER A 53 10.97 -29.08 -26.76
C SER A 53 10.67 -29.81 -25.45
N ASP A 54 11.69 -29.92 -24.60
CA ASP A 54 11.56 -30.39 -23.21
C ASP A 54 11.20 -29.26 -22.21
N ASN A 55 10.87 -28.08 -22.72
CA ASN A 55 10.56 -26.95 -21.90
C ASN A 55 9.29 -27.19 -21.05
N PRO A 56 9.35 -27.03 -19.71
CA PRO A 56 8.23 -27.27 -18.82
C PRO A 56 7.07 -26.27 -18.99
N VAL A 57 7.25 -25.24 -19.79
CA VAL A 57 6.20 -24.27 -20.15
C VAL A 57 5.01 -24.94 -20.84
N PHE A 58 5.26 -25.99 -21.64
CA PHE A 58 4.19 -26.71 -22.30
C PHE A 58 3.67 -27.82 -21.41
N ASP A 59 2.37 -27.85 -21.20
CA ASP A 59 1.70 -28.85 -20.37
C ASP A 59 0.42 -29.35 -21.05
N THR A 60 -0.05 -30.53 -20.64
CA THR A 60 -1.31 -31.05 -21.13
C THR A 60 -2.49 -30.41 -20.42
N LEU A 61 -3.59 -30.27 -21.15
CA LEU A 61 -4.82 -29.69 -20.61
C LEU A 61 -5.54 -30.60 -19.60
N ASP A 62 -5.27 -31.90 -19.60
CA ASP A 62 -6.02 -32.89 -18.81
C ASP A 62 -6.03 -32.59 -17.30
N PRO A 63 -4.91 -32.24 -16.62
CA PRO A 63 -4.94 -31.87 -15.21
C PRO A 63 -5.74 -30.58 -14.96
N ALA A 64 -5.73 -29.66 -15.93
CA ALA A 64 -6.40 -28.38 -15.82
C ALA A 64 -7.92 -28.48 -15.99
N ARG A 65 -8.43 -29.49 -16.69
CA ARG A 65 -9.88 -29.68 -16.88
C ARG A 65 -10.67 -29.84 -15.59
N GLY A 66 -10.04 -30.29 -14.51
CA GLY A 66 -10.65 -30.39 -13.18
C GLY A 66 -10.59 -29.12 -12.36
N THR A 67 -9.98 -28.05 -12.85
CA THR A 67 -9.84 -26.79 -12.10
C THR A 67 -11.08 -25.91 -12.21
N TYR A 68 -11.26 -25.05 -11.21
CA TYR A 68 -12.39 -24.12 -11.19
C TYR A 68 -12.31 -23.09 -12.34
N TRP A 69 -11.10 -22.60 -12.65
CA TRP A 69 -10.89 -21.65 -13.74
C TRP A 69 -11.26 -22.24 -15.12
N HIS A 70 -10.98 -23.51 -15.37
CA HIS A 70 -11.37 -24.17 -16.62
C HIS A 70 -12.89 -24.30 -16.73
N GLY A 71 -13.57 -24.59 -15.60
CA GLY A 71 -15.03 -24.61 -15.54
C GLY A 71 -15.68 -23.26 -15.89
N ILE A 72 -15.04 -22.14 -15.50
CA ILE A 72 -15.51 -20.80 -15.88
C ILE A 72 -15.42 -20.60 -17.39
N PHE A 73 -14.28 -20.92 -18.01
CA PHE A 73 -14.14 -20.81 -19.48
C PHE A 73 -15.11 -21.70 -20.25
N SER A 74 -15.48 -22.83 -19.67
CA SER A 74 -16.48 -23.73 -20.28
C SER A 74 -17.91 -23.17 -20.19
N SER A 75 -18.17 -22.25 -19.26
CA SER A 75 -19.49 -21.65 -19.02
C SER A 75 -19.64 -20.23 -19.56
N THR A 76 -18.54 -19.60 -19.99
CA THR A 76 -18.52 -18.22 -20.51
C THR A 76 -17.79 -18.13 -21.84
N ASP A 77 -18.11 -17.10 -22.62
CA ASP A 77 -17.40 -16.80 -23.88
C ASP A 77 -16.17 -15.89 -23.66
N ASP A 78 -15.82 -15.62 -22.41
CA ASP A 78 -14.68 -14.77 -22.08
C ASP A 78 -13.38 -15.45 -22.55
N ASN A 79 -12.46 -14.65 -23.06
CA ASN A 79 -11.16 -15.13 -23.51
C ASN A 79 -10.02 -14.81 -22.51
N LEU A 80 -10.30 -14.04 -21.47
CA LEU A 80 -9.34 -13.66 -20.44
C LEU A 80 -9.97 -13.84 -19.08
N LEU A 81 -9.27 -14.47 -18.16
CA LEU A 81 -9.70 -14.68 -16.79
C LEU A 81 -8.57 -14.31 -15.84
N LEU A 82 -8.91 -13.47 -14.87
CA LEU A 82 -8.05 -13.16 -13.73
C LEU A 82 -8.41 -14.13 -12.61
N CYS A 83 -7.47 -14.99 -12.24
CA CYS A 83 -7.69 -16.07 -11.30
C CYS A 83 -7.12 -15.72 -9.92
N PRO A 84 -7.98 -15.42 -8.92
CA PRO A 84 -7.56 -15.38 -7.54
C PRO A 84 -7.09 -16.77 -7.06
N PRO A 85 -6.41 -16.85 -5.91
CA PRO A 85 -5.86 -18.12 -5.40
C PRO A 85 -6.88 -19.25 -5.32
N ARG A 86 -8.13 -18.91 -5.07
CA ARG A 86 -9.25 -19.85 -4.92
C ARG A 86 -9.65 -20.55 -6.23
N TYR A 87 -9.32 -19.99 -7.38
CA TYR A 87 -9.65 -20.57 -8.68
C TYR A 87 -8.61 -21.59 -9.14
N LEU A 88 -7.43 -21.53 -8.56
CA LEU A 88 -6.32 -22.42 -8.86
C LEU A 88 -6.45 -23.74 -8.08
N SER A 89 -5.90 -24.82 -8.62
CA SER A 89 -5.75 -26.06 -7.86
C SER A 89 -4.72 -25.86 -6.72
N PRO A 90 -4.77 -26.66 -5.65
CA PRO A 90 -3.76 -26.60 -4.58
C PRO A 90 -2.34 -26.79 -5.10
N THR A 91 -2.15 -27.62 -6.14
CA THR A 91 -0.85 -27.84 -6.78
C THR A 91 -0.38 -26.58 -7.52
N GLU A 92 -1.21 -26.00 -8.38
CA GLU A 92 -0.89 -24.76 -9.09
C GLU A 92 -0.54 -23.63 -8.11
N SER A 93 -1.38 -23.43 -7.10
CA SER A 93 -1.19 -22.39 -6.11
C SER A 93 0.11 -22.53 -5.30
N SER A 94 0.54 -23.77 -5.04
CA SER A 94 1.76 -24.04 -4.25
C SER A 94 3.05 -24.04 -5.08
N THR A 95 2.98 -24.45 -6.35
CA THR A 95 4.17 -24.65 -7.18
C THR A 95 4.38 -23.56 -8.22
N LEU A 96 3.30 -23.04 -8.81
CA LEU A 96 3.38 -22.09 -9.92
C LEU A 96 3.19 -20.64 -9.46
N GLY A 97 2.21 -20.40 -8.61
CA GLY A 97 1.90 -19.07 -8.08
C GLY A 97 0.49 -19.00 -7.52
N SER A 98 0.27 -18.05 -6.63
CA SER A 98 -1.01 -17.89 -5.92
C SER A 98 -2.06 -17.09 -6.68
N LEU A 99 -1.67 -16.41 -7.75
CA LEU A 99 -2.53 -15.62 -8.64
C LEU A 99 -2.17 -15.95 -10.09
N ALA A 100 -3.15 -16.00 -10.98
CA ALA A 100 -2.88 -16.22 -12.39
C ALA A 100 -3.74 -15.33 -13.29
N VAL A 101 -3.18 -14.99 -14.45
CA VAL A 101 -3.89 -14.44 -15.60
C VAL A 101 -3.91 -15.50 -16.66
N ILE A 102 -5.10 -15.99 -17.01
CA ILE A 102 -5.27 -17.07 -17.98
C ILE A 102 -6.02 -16.55 -19.19
N ARG A 103 -5.47 -16.82 -20.35
CA ARG A 103 -6.07 -16.45 -21.62
C ARG A 103 -6.38 -17.70 -22.45
N ARG A 104 -7.63 -17.81 -22.89
CA ARG A 104 -8.06 -18.83 -23.86
C ARG A 104 -7.68 -18.38 -25.26
N LEU A 105 -7.02 -19.24 -26.00
CA LEU A 105 -6.66 -19.06 -27.40
C LEU A 105 -7.43 -20.09 -28.22
N SER A 106 -8.14 -19.65 -29.25
CA SER A 106 -8.82 -20.54 -30.19
C SER A 106 -7.92 -20.76 -31.39
N ALA A 107 -7.48 -21.98 -31.59
CA ALA A 107 -6.72 -22.41 -32.78
C ALA A 107 -7.51 -23.50 -33.52
N GLY A 108 -8.43 -23.09 -34.37
CA GLY A 108 -9.33 -24.04 -35.08
C GLY A 108 -10.28 -24.72 -34.09
N ASN A 109 -10.25 -26.07 -34.05
CA ASN A 109 -11.06 -26.88 -33.14
C ASN A 109 -10.32 -27.19 -31.80
N SER A 110 -9.13 -26.66 -31.59
CA SER A 110 -8.30 -26.99 -30.46
C SER A 110 -8.39 -25.92 -29.40
N GLU A 111 -8.49 -26.33 -28.13
CA GLU A 111 -8.44 -25.46 -26.98
C GLU A 111 -6.98 -25.30 -26.49
N CYS A 112 -6.56 -24.07 -26.36
CA CYS A 112 -5.25 -23.74 -25.83
C CYS A 112 -5.43 -22.62 -24.79
N TYR A 113 -4.73 -22.73 -23.67
CA TYR A 113 -4.73 -21.71 -22.62
C TYR A 113 -3.31 -21.30 -22.29
N VAL A 114 -3.09 -19.99 -22.22
CA VAL A 114 -1.84 -19.42 -21.72
C VAL A 114 -2.10 -18.86 -20.33
N ALA A 115 -1.40 -19.41 -19.34
CA ALA A 115 -1.50 -19.00 -17.95
C ALA A 115 -0.18 -18.35 -17.50
N ILE A 116 -0.26 -17.15 -16.96
CA ILE A 116 0.86 -16.41 -16.35
C ILE A 116 0.59 -16.37 -14.85
N TYR A 117 1.50 -16.93 -14.07
CA TYR A 117 1.38 -17.04 -12.63
C TYR A 117 2.20 -15.98 -11.91
N PHE A 118 1.66 -15.49 -10.79
CA PHE A 118 2.28 -14.50 -9.92
C PHE A 118 2.37 -15.05 -8.51
N SER A 119 3.51 -14.88 -7.86
CA SER A 119 3.69 -15.29 -6.47
C SER A 119 3.14 -14.23 -5.51
N GLN A 120 2.49 -14.66 -4.45
CA GLN A 120 2.08 -13.77 -3.37
C GLN A 120 3.28 -13.09 -2.71
N SER A 121 4.41 -13.78 -2.61
CA SER A 121 5.66 -13.21 -2.09
C SER A 121 6.18 -12.04 -2.93
N THR A 122 5.79 -11.95 -4.19
CA THR A 122 6.16 -10.86 -5.10
C THR A 122 5.17 -9.70 -5.03
N ILE A 123 3.87 -10.01 -4.93
CA ILE A 123 2.80 -9.00 -4.89
C ILE A 123 2.76 -8.32 -3.52
N GLN A 124 2.91 -9.07 -2.43
CA GLN A 124 2.82 -8.55 -1.07
C GLN A 124 3.79 -7.40 -0.77
N PRO A 125 5.09 -7.45 -1.14
CA PRO A 125 5.99 -6.31 -0.94
C PRO A 125 5.57 -5.05 -1.69
N ILE A 126 4.96 -5.19 -2.88
CA ILE A 126 4.47 -4.05 -3.66
C ILE A 126 3.32 -3.38 -2.91
N LEU A 127 2.36 -4.16 -2.40
CA LEU A 127 1.27 -3.63 -1.59
C LEU A 127 1.76 -3.03 -0.27
N LEU A 128 2.83 -3.57 0.32
CA LEU A 128 3.41 -3.08 1.57
C LEU A 128 4.11 -1.72 1.40
N GLN A 129 4.65 -1.42 0.22
CA GLN A 129 5.30 -0.13 -0.04
C GLN A 129 4.32 1.04 0.07
N ASP A 130 3.06 0.81 -0.26
CA ASP A 130 2.00 1.83 -0.25
C ASP A 130 1.21 1.86 1.06
N LEU A 131 1.61 1.09 2.08
CA LEU A 131 0.94 1.12 3.39
C LEU A 131 1.15 2.47 4.08
N PRO A 132 0.08 3.24 4.33
CA PRO A 132 0.19 4.54 4.98
C PRO A 132 0.58 4.43 6.46
N TYR A 133 0.21 3.33 7.14
CA TYR A 133 0.46 3.09 8.57
C TYR A 133 0.65 1.61 8.86
N ASN A 134 1.42 1.27 9.89
CA ASN A 134 1.77 -0.12 10.26
C ASN A 134 0.55 -1.03 10.51
N ASN A 135 -0.57 -0.49 10.96
CA ASN A 135 -1.80 -1.24 11.23
C ASN A 135 -2.85 -1.10 10.11
N SER A 136 -2.46 -0.51 8.97
CA SER A 136 -3.33 -0.45 7.80
C SER A 136 -3.31 -1.77 7.06
N VAL A 137 -4.36 -2.00 6.27
CA VAL A 137 -4.46 -3.16 5.40
C VAL A 137 -4.75 -2.68 3.98
N ILE A 138 -3.99 -3.17 3.01
CA ILE A 138 -4.32 -3.04 1.60
C ILE A 138 -4.69 -4.42 1.10
N TYR A 139 -5.82 -4.51 0.42
CA TYR A 139 -6.25 -5.74 -0.23
C TYR A 139 -6.91 -5.44 -1.58
N ILE A 140 -6.92 -6.45 -2.44
CA ILE A 140 -7.61 -6.42 -3.72
C ILE A 140 -8.74 -7.43 -3.64
N THR A 141 -9.94 -7.01 -3.99
CA THR A 141 -11.14 -7.87 -4.05
C THR A 141 -11.79 -7.78 -5.43
N ASN A 142 -12.49 -8.84 -5.82
CA ASN A 142 -13.28 -8.89 -7.06
C ASN A 142 -14.78 -8.76 -6.78
N SER A 143 -15.57 -8.69 -7.86
CA SER A 143 -17.05 -8.59 -7.80
C SER A 143 -17.73 -9.76 -7.10
N ARG A 144 -17.02 -10.87 -6.84
CA ARG A 144 -17.53 -12.03 -6.11
C ARG A 144 -17.16 -12.04 -4.62
N ASN A 145 -16.66 -10.91 -4.10
CA ASN A 145 -16.17 -10.79 -2.72
C ASN A 145 -14.97 -11.70 -2.40
N GLU A 146 -14.16 -12.04 -3.40
CA GLU A 146 -12.99 -12.88 -3.21
C GLU A 146 -11.75 -12.00 -3.10
N ILE A 147 -10.91 -12.31 -2.10
CA ILE A 147 -9.65 -11.62 -1.93
C ILE A 147 -8.63 -12.18 -2.91
N VAL A 148 -8.17 -11.32 -3.78
CA VAL A 148 -7.17 -11.62 -4.80
C VAL A 148 -5.77 -11.55 -4.22
N ALA A 149 -5.48 -10.50 -3.47
CA ALA A 149 -4.22 -10.27 -2.78
C ALA A 149 -4.44 -9.39 -1.54
N SER A 150 -3.57 -9.52 -0.54
CA SER A 150 -3.65 -8.72 0.68
C SER A 150 -2.28 -8.57 1.33
N THR A 151 -2.07 -7.45 2.03
CA THR A 151 -0.91 -7.26 2.90
C THR A 151 -0.99 -8.09 4.16
N ASN A 152 -2.20 -8.47 4.59
CA ASN A 152 -2.43 -9.35 5.74
C ASN A 152 -2.79 -10.75 5.25
N THR A 153 -1.87 -11.70 5.45
CA THR A 153 -2.06 -13.10 5.07
C THR A 153 -3.08 -13.83 5.94
N ALA A 154 -3.28 -13.38 7.18
CA ALA A 154 -4.28 -13.90 8.10
C ALA A 154 -5.56 -13.07 7.99
N LEU A 155 -6.24 -13.11 6.85
CA LEU A 155 -7.50 -12.39 6.59
C LEU A 155 -8.66 -12.81 7.51
N SER A 156 -8.41 -12.98 8.76
CA SER A 156 -9.43 -13.11 9.79
C SER A 156 -9.98 -11.73 10.16
N GLY A 157 -10.71 -11.15 9.23
CA GLY A 157 -11.90 -10.39 9.55
C GLY A 157 -11.79 -8.95 10.05
N THR A 158 -10.62 -8.38 10.36
CA THR A 158 -10.63 -7.10 11.09
C THR A 158 -10.86 -5.90 10.19
N TYR A 159 -10.48 -5.94 8.90
CA TYR A 159 -10.62 -4.81 7.99
C TYR A 159 -11.10 -5.18 6.57
N TYR A 160 -11.73 -6.32 6.44
CA TYR A 160 -12.32 -6.74 5.16
C TYR A 160 -13.71 -6.13 5.00
N ILE A 161 -13.88 -5.32 3.98
CA ILE A 161 -15.18 -4.77 3.58
C ILE A 161 -15.58 -5.45 2.27
N PRO A 162 -16.78 -6.05 2.19
CA PRO A 162 -17.25 -6.70 0.98
C PRO A 162 -17.32 -5.75 -0.22
N TYR A 163 -17.09 -6.28 -1.42
CA TYR A 163 -17.12 -5.52 -2.67
C TYR A 163 -18.41 -4.73 -2.85
N ASP A 164 -19.56 -5.36 -2.56
CA ASP A 164 -20.87 -4.73 -2.71
C ASP A 164 -21.02 -3.52 -1.79
N GLU A 165 -20.56 -3.63 -0.55
CA GLU A 165 -20.58 -2.52 0.41
C GLU A 165 -19.67 -1.37 -0.01
N ILE A 166 -18.51 -1.69 -0.61
CA ILE A 166 -17.58 -0.69 -1.13
C ILE A 166 -18.22 0.06 -2.29
N THR A 167 -18.79 -0.65 -3.25
CA THR A 167 -19.39 -0.05 -4.46
C THR A 167 -20.65 0.75 -4.16
N GLU A 168 -21.42 0.35 -3.16
CA GLU A 168 -22.62 1.05 -2.74
C GLU A 168 -22.29 2.36 -2.01
N ARG A 169 -21.31 2.35 -1.12
CA ARG A 169 -20.96 3.50 -0.28
C ARG A 169 -19.92 4.43 -0.93
N ILE A 170 -19.04 3.90 -1.77
CA ILE A 170 -17.98 4.67 -2.42
C ILE A 170 -18.17 4.62 -3.96
N PRO A 171 -19.21 5.27 -4.49
CA PRO A 171 -19.55 5.16 -5.92
C PRO A 171 -18.56 5.83 -6.88
N SER A 172 -17.59 6.57 -6.39
CA SER A 172 -16.56 7.20 -7.22
C SER A 172 -15.15 6.75 -6.80
N ALA A 173 -14.44 6.18 -7.73
CA ALA A 173 -13.16 5.49 -7.67
C ALA A 173 -11.95 6.27 -7.10
N SER A 174 -12.13 7.22 -6.20
CA SER A 174 -11.02 7.97 -5.56
C SER A 174 -11.46 8.67 -4.26
N ARG A 175 -12.57 8.29 -3.66
CA ARG A 175 -13.05 8.94 -2.45
C ARG A 175 -12.62 8.14 -1.22
N GLN A 176 -12.10 8.85 -0.24
CA GLN A 176 -11.90 8.30 1.10
C GLN A 176 -13.18 8.52 1.89
N GLU A 177 -13.71 7.47 2.49
CA GLU A 177 -14.89 7.53 3.33
C GLU A 177 -14.63 6.84 4.67
N ARG A 178 -15.23 7.40 5.74
CA ARG A 178 -15.20 6.78 7.06
C ARG A 178 -16.29 5.72 7.12
N LEU A 179 -15.88 4.50 7.32
CA LEU A 179 -16.77 3.35 7.45
C LEU A 179 -16.62 2.73 8.84
N GLN A 180 -17.71 2.15 9.35
CA GLN A 180 -17.66 1.38 10.58
C GLN A 180 -17.56 -0.10 10.24
N PHE A 181 -16.45 -0.72 10.58
CA PHE A 181 -16.21 -2.12 10.31
C PHE A 181 -15.84 -2.87 11.59
N ALA A 182 -16.55 -3.97 11.87
CA ALA A 182 -16.34 -4.78 13.09
C ALA A 182 -16.30 -3.97 14.41
N GLY A 183 -17.08 -2.87 14.48
CA GLY A 183 -17.13 -1.99 15.66
C GLY A 183 -15.97 -1.00 15.76
N GLN A 184 -15.12 -0.90 14.74
CA GLN A 184 -14.06 0.07 14.66
C GLN A 184 -14.32 1.03 13.49
N ASP A 185 -14.02 2.30 13.70
CA ASP A 185 -14.06 3.30 12.63
C ASP A 185 -12.78 3.19 11.79
N VAL A 186 -12.96 2.99 10.48
CA VAL A 186 -11.89 2.84 9.49
C VAL A 186 -12.06 3.89 8.39
N TYR A 187 -10.97 4.48 7.97
CA TYR A 187 -10.93 5.26 6.74
C TYR A 187 -10.59 4.35 5.57
N CYS A 188 -11.52 4.23 4.64
CA CYS A 188 -11.35 3.43 3.44
C CYS A 188 -11.10 4.31 2.23
N GLY A 189 -10.01 4.03 1.52
CA GLY A 189 -9.79 4.50 0.16
C GLY A 189 -9.93 3.33 -0.80
N CYS A 190 -10.57 3.53 -1.94
CA CYS A 190 -10.65 2.49 -2.95
C CYS A 190 -10.26 3.02 -4.34
N LYS A 191 -9.72 2.11 -5.16
CA LYS A 191 -9.34 2.37 -6.53
C LYS A 191 -9.69 1.18 -7.40
N VAL A 192 -10.48 1.42 -8.43
CA VAL A 192 -10.79 0.39 -9.43
C VAL A 192 -9.53 0.14 -10.27
N ILE A 193 -9.22 -1.13 -10.52
CA ILE A 193 -8.14 -1.53 -11.42
C ILE A 193 -8.72 -1.56 -12.84
N PRO A 194 -8.19 -0.74 -13.77
CA PRO A 194 -8.73 -0.65 -15.13
C PRO A 194 -8.78 -2.02 -15.81
N ASP A 195 -9.77 -2.20 -16.68
CA ASP A 195 -10.00 -3.41 -17.47
C ASP A 195 -10.20 -4.69 -16.65
N THR A 196 -10.57 -4.55 -15.37
CA THR A 196 -10.86 -5.67 -14.47
C THR A 196 -12.11 -5.38 -13.64
N ASP A 197 -12.65 -6.42 -13.00
CA ASP A 197 -13.67 -6.28 -11.95
C ASP A 197 -13.04 -6.13 -10.54
N TRP A 198 -11.75 -5.80 -10.46
CA TRP A 198 -11.00 -5.73 -9.21
C TRP A 198 -11.00 -4.32 -8.65
N ILE A 199 -11.13 -4.25 -7.35
CA ILE A 199 -10.98 -3.02 -6.58
C ILE A 199 -9.87 -3.20 -5.55
N MET A 200 -8.91 -2.29 -5.57
CA MET A 200 -7.91 -2.16 -4.51
C MET A 200 -8.50 -1.30 -3.40
N VAL A 201 -8.46 -1.80 -2.19
CA VAL A 201 -8.98 -1.14 -0.99
C VAL A 201 -7.84 -0.93 -0.01
N SER A 202 -7.70 0.30 0.47
CA SER A 202 -6.82 0.66 1.58
C SER A 202 -7.68 1.00 2.78
N ALA A 203 -7.54 0.24 3.86
CA ALA A 203 -8.27 0.43 5.10
C ALA A 203 -7.33 0.84 6.23
N VAL A 204 -7.56 2.02 6.79
CA VAL A 204 -6.75 2.62 7.85
C VAL A 204 -7.61 2.79 9.10
N PRO A 205 -7.27 2.18 10.24
CA PRO A 205 -7.97 2.41 11.49
C PRO A 205 -7.89 3.87 11.92
N GLU A 206 -9.01 4.45 12.37
CA GLU A 206 -9.04 5.83 12.86
C GLU A 206 -8.10 6.06 14.03
N SER A 207 -7.91 5.04 14.86
CA SER A 207 -6.96 5.08 15.99
C SER A 207 -5.53 5.45 15.57
N ASN A 208 -5.10 5.09 14.36
CA ASN A 208 -3.77 5.42 13.87
C ASN A 208 -3.66 6.90 13.50
N LEU A 209 -4.70 7.46 12.88
CA LEU A 209 -4.75 8.87 12.51
C LEU A 209 -4.83 9.76 13.74
N THR A 210 -5.63 9.37 14.75
CA THR A 210 -5.79 10.13 15.98
C THR A 210 -4.58 10.02 16.90
N SER A 211 -3.85 8.91 16.91
CA SER A 211 -2.66 8.74 17.75
C SER A 211 -1.52 9.68 17.37
N GLU A 212 -1.25 9.85 16.08
CA GLU A 212 -0.25 10.80 15.59
C GLU A 212 -0.67 12.25 15.86
N GLY A 213 -1.95 12.57 15.65
CA GLY A 213 -2.51 13.87 15.97
C GLY A 213 -2.39 14.20 17.45
N ASN A 214 -2.72 13.27 18.34
CA ASN A 214 -2.59 13.44 19.78
C ASN A 214 -1.14 13.64 20.23
N GLN A 215 -0.18 12.93 19.64
CA GLN A 215 1.23 13.11 19.96
C GLN A 215 1.74 14.51 19.57
N LEU A 216 1.31 15.04 18.43
CA LEU A 216 1.60 16.42 18.03
C LEU A 216 0.98 17.43 19.02
N VAL A 217 -0.28 17.24 19.40
CA VAL A 217 -0.95 18.11 20.39
C VAL A 217 -0.21 18.09 21.72
N VAL A 218 0.19 16.95 22.23
CA VAL A 218 0.96 16.82 23.48
C VAL A 218 2.30 17.54 23.36
N ASN A 219 3.03 17.40 22.26
CA ASN A 219 4.29 18.07 22.03
C ASN A 219 4.13 19.61 21.99
N PHE A 220 3.08 20.10 21.31
CA PHE A 220 2.76 21.54 21.32
C PHE A 220 2.37 22.05 22.69
N MET A 221 1.61 21.30 23.47
CA MET A 221 1.24 21.67 24.85
C MET A 221 2.47 21.76 25.75
N LEU A 222 3.42 20.83 25.62
CA LEU A 222 4.68 20.85 26.36
C LEU A 222 5.54 22.07 25.98
N LEU A 223 5.64 22.37 24.69
CA LEU A 223 6.36 23.54 24.19
C LEU A 223 5.72 24.83 24.72
N TYR A 224 4.39 24.93 24.66
CA TYR A 224 3.67 26.08 25.18
C TYR A 224 3.88 26.26 26.68
N ALA A 225 3.80 25.20 27.48
CA ALA A 225 4.07 25.20 28.90
C ALA A 225 5.50 25.68 29.22
N PHE A 226 6.48 25.19 28.43
CA PHE A 226 7.87 25.64 28.57
C PHE A 226 8.03 27.14 28.31
N VAL A 227 7.44 27.64 27.23
CA VAL A 227 7.47 29.10 26.91
C VAL A 227 6.82 29.92 28.02
N LEU A 228 5.68 29.48 28.54
CA LEU A 228 5.04 30.17 29.68
C LEU A 228 5.94 30.23 30.91
N ILE A 229 6.61 29.15 31.27
CA ILE A 229 7.55 29.12 32.41
C ILE A 229 8.68 30.14 32.19
N VAL A 230 9.26 30.15 31.00
CA VAL A 230 10.33 31.10 30.65
C VAL A 230 9.83 32.54 30.73
N CYS A 231 8.64 32.83 30.21
CA CYS A 231 8.04 34.16 30.31
C CYS A 231 7.81 34.61 31.76
N VAL A 232 7.34 33.70 32.63
CA VAL A 232 7.15 33.97 34.06
C VAL A 232 8.49 34.28 34.75
N ILE A 233 9.54 33.50 34.46
CA ILE A 233 10.87 33.73 35.04
C ILE A 233 11.44 35.08 34.60
N ILE A 234 11.35 35.40 33.31
CA ILE A 234 11.80 36.69 32.78
C ILE A 234 11.00 37.84 33.40
N SER A 235 9.67 37.71 33.48
CA SER A 235 8.80 38.72 34.09
C SER A 235 9.15 38.97 35.55
N GLN A 236 9.39 37.90 36.32
CA GLN A 236 9.80 38.04 37.72
C GLN A 236 11.19 38.70 37.86
N ALA A 237 12.16 38.30 37.00
CA ALA A 237 13.49 38.90 37.01
C ALA A 237 13.45 40.42 36.70
N LEU A 238 12.67 40.80 35.67
CA LEU A 238 12.48 42.19 35.31
C LEU A 238 11.76 43.00 36.45
N SER A 239 10.67 42.42 36.95
CA SER A 239 9.90 43.06 38.04
C SER A 239 10.74 43.28 39.30
N SER A 240 11.51 42.26 39.69
CA SER A 240 12.40 42.39 40.88
C SER A 240 13.52 43.43 40.68
N SER A 241 14.09 43.48 39.47
CA SER A 241 15.12 44.49 39.14
C SER A 241 14.58 45.90 39.20
N VAL A 242 13.43 46.16 38.58
CA VAL A 242 12.80 47.49 38.56
C VAL A 242 12.32 47.88 39.94
N THR A 243 11.62 46.98 40.67
CA THR A 243 11.12 47.28 42.02
C THR A 243 12.26 47.52 43.00
N GLY A 244 13.35 46.76 42.89
CA GLY A 244 14.52 46.96 43.74
C GLY A 244 15.20 48.32 43.53
N ARG A 245 15.26 48.81 42.29
CA ARG A 245 15.80 50.15 41.98
C ARG A 245 14.90 51.27 42.46
N ILE A 246 13.58 51.17 42.24
CA ILE A 246 12.59 52.15 42.72
C ILE A 246 12.62 52.21 44.27
N SER A 247 12.70 51.05 44.94
CA SER A 247 12.76 51.01 46.42
C SER A 247 14.02 51.71 46.96
N LYS A 248 15.19 51.52 46.31
CA LYS A 248 16.42 52.24 46.71
C LYS A 248 16.30 53.74 46.54
N VAL A 249 15.73 54.19 45.41
CA VAL A 249 15.47 55.64 45.19
C VAL A 249 14.52 56.19 46.24
N ALA A 250 13.42 55.49 46.53
CA ALA A 250 12.47 55.90 47.55
C ALA A 250 13.10 55.94 48.95
N GLU A 251 13.92 54.96 49.29
CA GLU A 251 14.63 54.95 50.56
C GLU A 251 15.64 56.12 50.68
N ASN A 252 16.38 56.40 49.60
CA ASN A 252 17.29 57.52 49.55
C ASN A 252 16.56 58.88 49.68
N MET A 253 15.43 59.07 49.02
CA MET A 253 14.57 60.26 49.18
C MET A 253 14.02 60.37 50.58
N GLN A 254 13.66 59.27 51.24
CA GLN A 254 13.19 59.32 52.63
C GLN A 254 14.31 59.66 53.61
N ARG A 255 15.55 59.18 53.32
CA ARG A 255 16.75 59.55 54.14
C ARG A 255 17.06 61.06 54.00
N VAL A 256 17.04 61.61 52.77
CA VAL A 256 17.23 63.04 52.53
C VAL A 256 16.17 63.87 53.23
N ARG A 257 14.92 63.44 53.20
CA ARG A 257 13.82 64.19 53.90
C ARG A 257 13.99 64.20 55.42
N ASN A 258 14.55 63.14 55.99
CA ASN A 258 14.68 63.02 57.46
C ASN A 258 16.04 63.51 58.00
N SER A 259 16.99 63.89 57.14
CA SER A 259 18.31 64.34 57.49
C SER A 259 18.43 65.84 57.23
N ALA A 260 18.76 66.64 58.24
CA ALA A 260 19.04 68.07 58.09
C ALA A 260 20.43 68.38 57.51
N LEU A 261 21.18 67.38 57.04
CA LEU A 261 22.51 67.47 56.45
C LEU A 261 22.53 66.76 55.10
N PRO A 262 23.33 67.23 54.09
CA PRO A 262 23.46 66.56 52.82
C PRO A 262 24.11 65.16 52.98
N VAL A 263 23.37 64.11 52.70
CA VAL A 263 23.84 62.73 52.71
C VAL A 263 24.32 62.39 51.30
N PRO A 264 25.52 61.78 51.09
CA PRO A 264 25.94 61.36 49.80
C PRO A 264 24.96 60.30 49.29
N MET A 265 24.37 60.48 48.10
CA MET A 265 23.50 59.53 47.44
C MET A 265 24.38 58.39 46.84
N ASP A 266 24.04 57.19 47.20
CA ASP A 266 24.57 55.99 46.45
C ASP A 266 23.99 56.03 45.03
N GLU A 267 24.84 56.27 44.05
CA GLU A 267 24.43 56.17 42.64
C GLU A 267 23.93 54.77 42.33
N PRO A 268 22.73 54.65 41.72
CA PRO A 268 22.24 53.34 41.27
C PRO A 268 23.09 52.86 40.13
N ASP A 269 23.63 51.65 40.23
CA ASP A 269 24.44 50.93 39.21
C ASP A 269 23.59 50.66 37.96
N GLY A 270 23.82 51.40 36.88
CA GLY A 270 23.14 51.18 35.57
C GLY A 270 23.22 52.45 34.67
N SER A 271 23.13 52.24 33.36
CA SER A 271 23.20 53.29 32.34
C SER A 271 21.85 53.63 31.66
N ASP A 272 20.74 53.33 32.34
CA ASP A 272 19.38 53.56 31.83
C ASP A 272 18.76 54.85 32.44
N GLU A 273 17.61 55.29 31.85
CA GLU A 273 16.94 56.51 32.20
C GLU A 273 16.58 56.66 33.70
N ILE A 274 16.48 55.54 34.42
CA ILE A 274 16.19 55.55 35.89
C ILE A 274 17.42 55.94 36.69
N CYS A 275 18.63 55.83 36.15
CA CYS A 275 19.88 56.23 36.80
C CYS A 275 20.15 57.75 36.65
N SER A 276 19.43 58.43 35.74
CA SER A 276 19.57 59.86 35.47
C SER A 276 18.59 60.78 36.27
N LEU A 277 17.71 60.16 37.06
CA LEU A 277 16.76 60.80 37.94
C LEU A 277 17.36 60.96 39.39
#